data_060aab2fb678a83370b5a4ee2dd3fb50
#
_entry.id   060aab2fb678a83370b5a4ee2dd3fb50
#
_cell.length_a   1.000
_cell.length_b   1.000
_cell.length_c   1.000
_cell.angle_alpha   90.00
_cell.angle_beta   90.00
_cell.angle_gamma   90.00
#
_symmetry.space_group_name_H-M   'P 1'
#
loop_
_entity.id
_entity.type
_entity.pdbx_description
1 polymer ?
#
loop_
_entity_poly.entity_id
_entity_poly.type
_entity_poly.pdbx_seq_one_letter_code
_entity_poly.pdbx_strand_id
1 'polypeptide(L)'
;MRIQRESRFIFFIALFSGVALLWLAASSQNQKDPTPRAERPFGLEDKDILLYMEAIAKIREDASFLTPDTTREQVVRESLKAYLSEKDAFADYLTRDEYRKFKETQDDSYVGIGMEIKKERDGRILCVPYPRGPAAEAGISVGDELKKVDGIPVSGKSVFAVASMARGKPGTDLNLSISTRSGIDKEVRVRRSGVTINSVSTYQLGKIRVIKIISFTRDTKDKLRRILKTWENGKPIIIDLRANAGGDLHAAIDSAMLLLPKGKRIVSIETRKQPKTYESNGEAVNLSSPLYLWQDEATASAAEVFIAALTENDRAVSIGQATFGKGTMQDIVELSDGSAMVLTTGHLVTPHGARYDGVGLAPTYRVSGDTPVYVTKVEELAGVKSNGRSK
;
A
#
# COMPACT_ATOMS: atom_id res chain seq x y z
N MET A 1 -9.55 -20.51 -45.01
CA MET A 1 -8.19 -20.26 -44.47
C MET A 1 -8.37 -19.53 -43.14
N ARG A 2 -8.37 -20.29 -42.05
CA ARG A 2 -8.53 -19.78 -40.69
C ARG A 2 -7.13 -19.47 -40.13
N ILE A 3 -6.91 -18.25 -39.72
CA ILE A 3 -5.73 -17.86 -38.96
C ILE A 3 -6.23 -17.57 -37.53
N GLN A 4 -5.87 -18.46 -36.61
CA GLN A 4 -6.06 -18.30 -35.16
C GLN A 4 -5.22 -17.12 -34.67
N ARG A 5 -5.86 -16.19 -33.98
CA ARG A 5 -5.19 -15.21 -33.14
C ARG A 5 -5.09 -15.81 -31.74
N GLU A 6 -3.91 -16.27 -31.39
CA GLU A 6 -3.59 -16.60 -30.02
C GLU A 6 -3.41 -15.31 -29.21
N SER A 7 -4.23 -15.20 -28.19
CA SER A 7 -4.22 -14.19 -27.15
C SER A 7 -2.99 -14.40 -26.27
N ARG A 8 -2.05 -13.46 -26.31
CA ARG A 8 -0.92 -13.41 -25.39
C ARG A 8 -1.39 -12.80 -24.06
N PHE A 9 -1.75 -13.65 -23.13
CA PHE A 9 -1.79 -13.31 -21.71
C PHE A 9 -0.35 -13.18 -21.21
N ILE A 10 0.11 -11.96 -21.00
CA ILE A 10 1.37 -11.70 -20.32
C ILE A 10 1.05 -11.58 -18.83
N PHE A 11 1.26 -12.67 -18.13
CA PHE A 11 1.36 -12.72 -16.68
C PHE A 11 2.61 -11.95 -16.23
N PHE A 12 2.42 -10.83 -15.54
CA PHE A 12 3.47 -10.23 -14.72
C PHE A 12 3.38 -10.79 -13.28
N ILE A 13 3.76 -12.07 -13.15
CA ILE A 13 4.41 -12.55 -11.94
C ILE A 13 5.88 -12.64 -12.33
N ALA A 14 6.60 -11.57 -12.12
CA ALA A 14 7.99 -11.49 -12.50
C ALA A 14 8.88 -11.95 -11.36
N LEU A 15 9.68 -12.93 -11.72
CA LEU A 15 11.03 -13.18 -11.26
C LEU A 15 11.19 -13.79 -9.87
N PHE A 16 10.87 -15.08 -9.78
CA PHE A 16 11.76 -16.06 -9.16
C PHE A 16 11.39 -17.47 -9.65
N SER A 17 11.74 -17.79 -10.93
CA SER A 17 11.79 -19.17 -11.39
C SER A 17 12.71 -19.24 -12.60
N GLY A 18 13.96 -19.34 -12.32
CA GLY A 18 15.01 -19.54 -13.31
C GLY A 18 16.17 -20.31 -12.72
N VAL A 19 15.93 -21.53 -12.22
CA VAL A 19 16.88 -22.66 -12.20
C VAL A 19 16.09 -23.92 -11.84
N ALA A 20 15.43 -24.51 -12.80
CA ALA A 20 15.11 -25.94 -12.78
C ALA A 20 14.45 -26.33 -14.10
N LEU A 21 15.27 -26.57 -15.14
CA LEU A 21 14.94 -27.45 -16.29
C LEU A 21 16.13 -27.51 -17.23
N LEU A 22 17.10 -28.33 -16.84
CA LEU A 22 18.09 -28.95 -17.74
C LEU A 22 18.79 -30.10 -16.99
N TRP A 23 18.08 -31.22 -16.89
CA TRP A 23 18.70 -32.52 -16.63
C TRP A 23 17.75 -33.63 -17.05
N LEU A 24 17.84 -33.98 -18.32
CA LEU A 24 17.45 -35.29 -18.82
C LEU A 24 18.22 -35.55 -20.12
N ALA A 25 19.35 -36.10 -20.00
CA ALA A 25 19.97 -37.12 -20.88
C ALA A 25 21.48 -37.17 -20.69
N ALA A 26 21.97 -38.10 -19.89
CA ALA A 26 23.13 -38.89 -20.20
C ALA A 26 23.30 -40.00 -19.15
N SER A 27 23.28 -41.18 -19.62
CA SER A 27 23.41 -42.46 -18.95
C SER A 27 24.73 -42.68 -18.21
N SER A 28 24.62 -43.42 -17.09
CA SER A 28 25.56 -44.39 -16.51
C SER A 28 27.03 -44.00 -16.33
N GLN A 29 27.41 -43.73 -15.08
CA GLN A 29 28.44 -44.52 -14.40
C GLN A 29 28.55 -44.11 -12.92
N ASN A 30 28.67 -45.14 -12.09
CA ASN A 30 28.91 -45.11 -10.66
C ASN A 30 29.97 -44.09 -10.22
N GLN A 31 29.54 -43.06 -9.45
CA GLN A 31 30.35 -42.45 -8.39
C GLN A 31 29.41 -41.77 -7.40
N LYS A 32 29.52 -42.17 -6.13
CA LYS A 32 28.89 -41.52 -5.01
C LYS A 32 29.54 -40.15 -4.83
N ASP A 33 29.03 -39.13 -5.52
CA ASP A 33 29.30 -37.75 -5.15
C ASP A 33 28.25 -37.31 -4.09
N PRO A 34 28.72 -36.77 -2.97
CA PRO A 34 27.77 -36.16 -2.03
C PRO A 34 27.10 -34.99 -2.75
N THR A 35 25.79 -35.06 -2.89
CA THR A 35 24.96 -33.93 -3.34
C THR A 35 25.46 -32.64 -2.68
N PRO A 36 25.77 -31.58 -3.44
CA PRO A 36 26.15 -30.30 -2.83
C PRO A 36 25.07 -29.93 -1.83
N ARG A 37 25.42 -29.79 -0.54
CA ARG A 37 24.55 -29.21 0.46
C ARG A 37 24.11 -27.85 -0.11
N ALA A 38 22.85 -27.75 -0.47
CA ALA A 38 22.26 -26.45 -0.79
C ALA A 38 22.68 -25.50 0.33
N GLU A 39 23.39 -24.42 -0.01
CA GLU A 39 23.78 -23.39 0.96
C GLU A 39 22.52 -23.03 1.74
N ARG A 40 22.50 -23.38 3.03
CA ARG A 40 21.35 -23.06 3.88
C ARG A 40 21.29 -21.56 4.02
N PRO A 41 20.20 -20.91 3.62
CA PRO A 41 20.08 -19.48 3.81
C PRO A 41 20.23 -19.20 5.32
N PHE A 42 21.03 -18.20 5.68
CA PHE A 42 21.25 -17.68 7.05
C PHE A 42 22.28 -18.36 7.93
N GLY A 43 23.06 -19.33 7.46
CA GLY A 43 24.11 -19.98 8.28
C GLY A 43 23.57 -20.65 9.54
N LEU A 44 22.27 -21.01 9.57
CA LEU A 44 21.69 -21.79 10.67
C LEU A 44 22.36 -23.15 10.71
N GLU A 45 23.02 -23.45 11.83
CA GLU A 45 23.54 -24.78 12.11
C GLU A 45 22.40 -25.70 12.56
N ASP A 46 22.57 -27.01 12.38
CA ASP A 46 21.58 -28.00 12.83
C ASP A 46 21.27 -27.87 14.32
N LYS A 47 22.27 -27.49 15.12
CA LYS A 47 22.09 -27.25 16.57
C LYS A 47 21.10 -26.12 16.89
N ASP A 48 21.04 -25.06 16.09
CA ASP A 48 20.12 -23.93 16.34
C ASP A 48 18.68 -24.35 16.05
N ILE A 49 18.47 -25.14 15.01
CA ILE A 49 17.17 -25.73 14.66
C ILE A 49 16.73 -26.69 15.77
N LEU A 50 17.63 -27.56 16.22
CA LEU A 50 17.34 -28.52 17.29
C LEU A 50 17.01 -27.81 18.61
N LEU A 51 17.76 -26.77 18.97
CA LEU A 51 17.47 -25.95 20.15
C LEU A 51 16.08 -25.31 20.07
N TYR A 52 15.72 -24.74 18.92
CA TYR A 52 14.40 -24.17 18.71
C TYR A 52 13.29 -25.22 18.88
N MET A 53 13.48 -26.42 18.30
CA MET A 53 12.52 -27.51 18.41
C MET A 53 12.41 -28.03 19.85
N GLU A 54 13.52 -28.12 20.58
CA GLU A 54 13.55 -28.48 22.01
C GLU A 54 12.76 -27.46 22.84
N ALA A 55 13.01 -26.16 22.62
CA ALA A 55 12.30 -25.12 23.34
C ALA A 55 10.77 -25.18 23.09
N ILE A 56 10.35 -25.38 21.85
CA ILE A 56 8.93 -25.57 21.51
C ILE A 56 8.34 -26.82 22.19
N ALA A 57 9.11 -27.91 22.24
CA ALA A 57 8.65 -29.12 22.94
C ALA A 57 8.46 -28.88 24.44
N LYS A 58 9.41 -28.20 25.09
CA LYS A 58 9.34 -27.85 26.53
C LYS A 58 8.20 -26.90 26.85
N ILE A 59 7.99 -25.87 26.01
CA ILE A 59 6.83 -24.98 26.15
C ILE A 59 5.53 -25.79 26.14
N ARG A 60 5.39 -26.74 25.22
CA ARG A 60 4.17 -27.56 25.15
C ARG A 60 4.01 -28.54 26.30
N GLU A 61 5.12 -29.05 26.88
CA GLU A 61 5.11 -29.99 27.98
C GLU A 61 4.84 -29.32 29.32
N ASP A 62 5.48 -28.18 29.58
CA ASP A 62 5.59 -27.59 30.88
C ASP A 62 4.76 -26.31 31.08
N ALA A 63 4.37 -25.62 29.98
CA ALA A 63 3.70 -24.32 30.09
C ALA A 63 2.23 -24.44 30.49
N SER A 64 1.89 -23.95 31.67
CA SER A 64 0.53 -24.01 32.25
C SER A 64 -0.49 -23.10 31.52
N PHE A 65 -0.04 -22.18 30.70
CA PHE A 65 -0.91 -21.27 29.95
C PHE A 65 -1.42 -21.86 28.63
N LEU A 66 -0.89 -23.00 28.18
CA LEU A 66 -1.36 -23.69 26.97
C LEU A 66 -2.56 -24.57 27.27
N THR A 67 -3.51 -24.59 26.36
CA THR A 67 -4.63 -25.53 26.42
C THR A 67 -4.23 -26.90 25.83
N PRO A 68 -4.89 -28.01 26.25
CA PRO A 68 -4.60 -29.34 25.71
C PRO A 68 -4.72 -29.43 24.17
N ASP A 69 -5.54 -28.56 23.55
CA ASP A 69 -5.78 -28.52 22.11
C ASP A 69 -4.72 -27.70 21.35
N THR A 70 -3.79 -27.04 22.04
CA THR A 70 -2.74 -26.24 21.40
C THR A 70 -1.79 -27.14 20.61
N THR A 71 -1.77 -26.98 19.30
CA THR A 71 -0.90 -27.78 18.40
C THR A 71 0.50 -27.22 18.35
N ARG A 72 1.48 -28.06 17.94
CA ARG A 72 2.86 -27.61 17.67
C ARG A 72 2.89 -26.52 16.60
N GLU A 73 2.09 -26.70 15.56
CA GLU A 73 1.97 -25.73 14.48
C GLU A 73 1.50 -24.35 14.97
N GLN A 74 0.55 -24.30 15.92
CA GLN A 74 0.12 -23.04 16.54
C GLN A 74 1.27 -22.36 17.27
N VAL A 75 2.03 -23.09 18.10
CA VAL A 75 3.16 -22.51 18.85
C VAL A 75 4.22 -21.92 17.89
N VAL A 76 4.60 -22.67 16.86
CA VAL A 76 5.55 -22.17 15.83
C VAL A 76 5.02 -20.91 15.15
N ARG A 77 3.78 -20.93 14.73
CA ARG A 77 3.13 -19.81 14.06
C ARG A 77 3.03 -18.55 14.93
N GLU A 78 2.62 -18.73 16.17
CA GLU A 78 2.53 -17.64 17.14
C GLU A 78 3.89 -17.06 17.48
N SER A 79 4.94 -17.90 17.58
CA SER A 79 6.30 -17.42 17.81
C SER A 79 6.84 -16.60 16.62
N LEU A 80 6.59 -17.05 15.36
CA LEU A 80 6.96 -16.28 14.17
C LEU A 80 6.21 -14.94 14.14
N LYS A 81 4.93 -14.96 14.41
CA LYS A 81 4.11 -13.74 14.45
C LYS A 81 4.57 -12.76 15.51
N ALA A 82 4.85 -13.25 16.73
CA ALA A 82 5.38 -12.42 17.81
C ALA A 82 6.74 -11.81 17.46
N TYR A 83 7.65 -12.61 16.92
CA TYR A 83 8.96 -12.13 16.47
C TYR A 83 8.85 -11.05 15.40
N LEU A 84 8.03 -11.28 14.36
CA LEU A 84 7.85 -10.32 13.29
C LEU A 84 7.26 -9.00 13.79
N SER A 85 6.21 -9.07 14.59
CA SER A 85 5.51 -7.87 15.11
C SER A 85 6.38 -7.05 16.08
N GLU A 86 7.32 -7.69 16.79
CA GLU A 86 8.28 -6.99 17.66
C GLU A 86 9.32 -6.22 16.85
N LYS A 87 9.78 -6.77 15.73
CA LYS A 87 10.86 -6.20 14.93
C LYS A 87 10.39 -5.19 13.90
N ASP A 88 9.16 -5.33 13.41
CA ASP A 88 8.61 -4.50 12.35
C ASP A 88 7.09 -4.35 12.51
N ALA A 89 6.63 -3.13 12.74
CA ALA A 89 5.21 -2.83 12.91
C ALA A 89 4.35 -3.23 11.69
N PHE A 90 4.95 -3.36 10.51
CA PHE A 90 4.26 -3.70 9.26
C PHE A 90 4.42 -5.16 8.85
N ALA A 91 5.33 -5.91 9.49
CA ALA A 91 5.50 -7.33 9.23
C ALA A 91 4.36 -8.16 9.86
N ASP A 92 4.07 -9.31 9.24
CA ASP A 92 3.11 -10.28 9.77
C ASP A 92 3.37 -11.68 9.22
N TYR A 93 2.75 -12.66 9.86
CA TYR A 93 2.59 -14.01 9.35
C TYR A 93 1.13 -14.25 9.00
N LEU A 94 0.86 -14.60 7.76
CA LEU A 94 -0.46 -14.95 7.26
C LEU A 94 -0.60 -16.47 7.22
N THR A 95 -1.64 -17.01 7.84
CA THR A 95 -1.98 -18.42 7.69
C THR A 95 -2.32 -18.73 6.23
N ARG A 96 -2.31 -20.02 5.87
CA ARG A 96 -2.72 -20.47 4.51
C ARG A 96 -4.09 -19.90 4.12
N ASP A 97 -5.04 -19.89 5.03
CA ASP A 97 -6.40 -19.40 4.75
C ASP A 97 -6.44 -17.88 4.60
N GLU A 98 -5.72 -17.14 5.45
CA GLU A 98 -5.61 -15.68 5.34
C GLU A 98 -4.92 -15.29 4.03
N TYR A 99 -3.84 -15.97 3.68
CA TYR A 99 -3.12 -15.70 2.42
C TYR A 99 -3.93 -16.07 1.18
N ARG A 100 -4.64 -17.21 1.21
CA ARG A 100 -5.56 -17.58 0.13
C ARG A 100 -6.65 -16.52 -0.07
N LYS A 101 -7.34 -16.10 0.99
CA LYS A 101 -8.34 -15.03 0.93
C LYS A 101 -7.74 -13.73 0.41
N PHE A 102 -6.52 -13.41 0.81
CA PHE A 102 -5.82 -12.25 0.29
C PHE A 102 -5.57 -12.36 -1.23
N LYS A 103 -5.10 -13.50 -1.73
CA LYS A 103 -4.87 -13.73 -3.18
C LYS A 103 -6.16 -13.64 -4.01
N GLU A 104 -7.25 -14.19 -3.52
CA GLU A 104 -8.56 -14.17 -4.20
C GLU A 104 -9.12 -12.75 -4.39
N THR A 105 -8.50 -11.77 -3.81
CA THR A 105 -9.04 -10.43 -3.66
C THR A 105 -8.16 -9.33 -4.26
N GLN A 106 -7.14 -9.68 -5.05
CA GLN A 106 -6.25 -8.71 -5.70
C GLN A 106 -6.82 -8.07 -6.98
N ASP A 107 -8.07 -8.37 -7.36
CA ASP A 107 -8.72 -7.74 -8.50
C ASP A 107 -9.18 -6.30 -8.17
N ASP A 108 -9.13 -5.40 -9.16
CA ASP A 108 -9.55 -4.00 -9.06
C ASP A 108 -11.04 -3.82 -8.71
N SER A 109 -11.83 -4.90 -8.81
CA SER A 109 -13.19 -5.02 -8.29
C SER A 109 -13.23 -6.11 -7.23
N TYR A 110 -13.47 -5.76 -5.99
CA TYR A 110 -13.58 -6.73 -4.91
C TYR A 110 -14.89 -6.58 -4.15
N VAL A 111 -15.31 -7.64 -3.48
CA VAL A 111 -16.47 -7.58 -2.58
C VAL A 111 -15.98 -7.27 -1.18
N GLY A 112 -16.41 -6.14 -0.66
CA GLY A 112 -15.98 -5.64 0.65
C GLY A 112 -16.81 -4.44 1.10
N ILE A 113 -16.20 -3.61 1.92
CA ILE A 113 -16.88 -2.46 2.56
C ILE A 113 -16.44 -1.10 2.01
N GLY A 114 -15.60 -1.06 0.98
CA GLY A 114 -15.18 0.21 0.35
C GLY A 114 -14.35 1.10 1.28
N MET A 115 -13.33 0.52 1.90
CA MET A 115 -12.47 1.20 2.86
C MET A 115 -11.04 0.67 2.75
N GLU A 116 -10.07 1.56 2.70
CA GLU A 116 -8.68 1.26 3.03
C GLU A 116 -8.46 1.36 4.53
N ILE A 117 -7.43 0.68 5.01
CA ILE A 117 -7.00 0.77 6.40
C ILE A 117 -5.51 1.09 6.45
N LYS A 118 -5.12 1.88 7.42
CA LYS A 118 -3.75 2.29 7.65
C LYS A 118 -3.31 1.86 9.04
N LYS A 119 -2.17 1.16 9.17
CA LYS A 119 -1.59 0.81 10.45
C LYS A 119 -0.62 1.91 10.89
N GLU A 120 -0.85 2.42 12.08
CA GLU A 120 0.05 3.35 12.76
C GLU A 120 1.23 2.57 13.40
N ARG A 121 2.31 3.27 13.74
CA ARG A 121 3.48 2.65 14.39
C ARG A 121 3.18 2.13 15.80
N ASP A 122 2.20 2.73 16.47
CA ASP A 122 1.72 2.29 17.78
C ASP A 122 0.77 1.07 17.70
N GLY A 123 0.56 0.55 16.48
CA GLY A 123 -0.27 -0.62 16.20
C GLY A 123 -1.75 -0.33 15.97
N ARG A 124 -2.22 0.91 16.12
CA ARG A 124 -3.61 1.28 15.80
C ARG A 124 -3.89 1.10 14.32
N ILE A 125 -5.12 0.70 14.00
CA ILE A 125 -5.60 0.57 12.61
C ILE A 125 -6.59 1.70 12.35
N LEU A 126 -6.24 2.61 11.45
CA LEU A 126 -7.10 3.74 11.07
C LEU A 126 -7.89 3.44 9.81
N CYS A 127 -9.14 3.91 9.78
CA CYS A 127 -10.06 3.78 8.66
C CYS A 127 -9.87 4.90 7.64
N VAL A 128 -9.88 4.55 6.35
CA VAL A 128 -9.88 5.48 5.22
C VAL A 128 -10.98 5.05 4.25
N PRO A 129 -12.25 5.38 4.52
CA PRO A 129 -13.35 4.96 3.66
C PRO A 129 -13.33 5.71 2.32
N TYR A 130 -13.63 4.97 1.24
CA TYR A 130 -13.79 5.58 -0.07
C TYR A 130 -15.07 6.43 -0.11
N PRO A 131 -15.05 7.61 -0.74
CA PRO A 131 -16.22 8.44 -0.88
C PRO A 131 -17.39 7.67 -1.51
N ARG A 132 -18.56 7.73 -0.88
CA ARG A 132 -19.76 7.00 -1.31
C ARG A 132 -19.61 5.47 -1.34
N GLY A 133 -18.61 4.94 -0.66
CA GLY A 133 -18.50 3.50 -0.41
C GLY A 133 -19.33 3.07 0.80
N PRO A 134 -19.62 1.76 0.95
CA PRO A 134 -20.44 1.24 2.05
C PRO A 134 -20.00 1.69 3.45
N ALA A 135 -18.69 1.75 3.71
CA ALA A 135 -18.16 2.19 4.99
C ALA A 135 -18.44 3.70 5.25
N ALA A 136 -18.28 4.54 4.23
CA ALA A 136 -18.59 5.97 4.32
C ALA A 136 -20.09 6.20 4.53
N GLU A 137 -20.95 5.47 3.81
CA GLU A 137 -22.41 5.54 3.95
C GLU A 137 -22.89 5.06 5.33
N ALA A 138 -22.16 4.11 5.93
CA ALA A 138 -22.41 3.68 7.31
C ALA A 138 -21.89 4.66 8.38
N GLY A 139 -21.30 5.80 7.97
CA GLY A 139 -20.86 6.87 8.88
C GLY A 139 -19.47 6.64 9.48
N ILE A 140 -18.62 5.84 8.84
CA ILE A 140 -17.20 5.75 9.17
C ILE A 140 -16.47 6.90 8.49
N SER A 141 -15.60 7.57 9.24
CA SER A 141 -14.85 8.75 8.79
C SER A 141 -13.36 8.45 8.67
N VAL A 142 -12.65 9.24 7.87
CA VAL A 142 -11.20 9.16 7.77
C VAL A 142 -10.56 9.43 9.13
N GLY A 143 -9.70 8.50 9.58
CA GLY A 143 -9.00 8.60 10.85
C GLY A 143 -9.76 8.03 12.06
N ASP A 144 -10.97 7.48 11.88
CA ASP A 144 -11.58 6.63 12.89
C ASP A 144 -10.71 5.39 13.12
N GLU A 145 -10.58 4.92 14.36
CA GLU A 145 -9.77 3.75 14.70
C GLU A 145 -10.64 2.49 14.68
N LEU A 146 -10.22 1.49 13.92
CA LEU A 146 -10.85 0.17 13.90
C LEU A 146 -10.35 -0.66 15.08
N LYS A 147 -11.25 -1.11 15.95
CA LYS A 147 -10.95 -1.92 17.13
C LYS A 147 -11.24 -3.42 16.92
N LYS A 148 -12.40 -3.74 16.32
CA LYS A 148 -12.82 -5.12 16.10
C LYS A 148 -13.53 -5.26 14.75
N VAL A 149 -13.46 -6.47 14.20
CA VAL A 149 -14.22 -6.93 13.02
C VAL A 149 -14.97 -8.20 13.43
N ASP A 150 -16.31 -8.20 13.37
CA ASP A 150 -17.19 -9.28 13.85
C ASP A 150 -16.81 -9.78 15.26
N GLY A 151 -16.55 -8.85 16.17
CA GLY A 151 -16.16 -9.14 17.55
C GLY A 151 -14.68 -9.54 17.74
N ILE A 152 -13.94 -9.80 16.66
CA ILE A 152 -12.52 -10.20 16.72
C ILE A 152 -11.64 -8.97 16.79
N PRO A 153 -10.78 -8.79 17.82
CA PRO A 153 -9.85 -7.67 17.90
C PRO A 153 -8.88 -7.59 16.72
N VAL A 154 -8.60 -6.38 16.24
CA VAL A 154 -7.61 -6.13 15.17
C VAL A 154 -6.23 -5.80 15.70
N SER A 155 -6.10 -5.55 17.00
CA SER A 155 -4.80 -5.30 17.65
C SER A 155 -3.81 -6.43 17.35
N GLY A 156 -2.57 -6.08 17.05
CA GLY A 156 -1.50 -7.04 16.71
C GLY A 156 -1.63 -7.68 15.31
N LYS A 157 -2.67 -7.34 14.53
CA LYS A 157 -2.82 -7.86 13.17
C LYS A 157 -2.21 -6.90 12.14
N SER A 158 -1.80 -7.45 10.98
CA SER A 158 -1.40 -6.64 9.84
C SER A 158 -2.63 -6.07 9.11
N VAL A 159 -2.38 -5.05 8.28
CA VAL A 159 -3.41 -4.53 7.37
C VAL A 159 -3.96 -5.62 6.44
N PHE A 160 -3.12 -6.58 6.04
CA PHE A 160 -3.51 -7.70 5.17
C PHE A 160 -4.48 -8.65 5.87
N ALA A 161 -4.17 -9.05 7.12
CA ALA A 161 -5.04 -9.90 7.91
C ALA A 161 -6.39 -9.21 8.19
N VAL A 162 -6.38 -7.93 8.58
CA VAL A 162 -7.61 -7.16 8.83
C VAL A 162 -8.42 -6.95 7.54
N ALA A 163 -7.77 -6.64 6.42
CA ALA A 163 -8.45 -6.53 5.13
C ALA A 163 -9.13 -7.84 4.73
N SER A 164 -8.49 -9.01 4.98
CA SER A 164 -9.09 -10.31 4.70
C SER A 164 -10.37 -10.58 5.54
N MET A 165 -10.43 -10.08 6.78
CA MET A 165 -11.62 -10.18 7.64
C MET A 165 -12.78 -9.32 7.12
N ALA A 166 -12.47 -8.15 6.55
CA ALA A 166 -13.48 -7.23 6.02
C ALA A 166 -14.16 -7.74 4.73
N ARG A 167 -13.55 -8.68 4.03
CA ARG A 167 -14.04 -9.25 2.78
C ARG A 167 -15.05 -10.37 3.01
N GLY A 168 -15.84 -10.69 2.00
CA GLY A 168 -16.83 -11.77 2.09
C GLY A 168 -17.81 -11.78 0.93
N LYS A 169 -18.91 -12.52 1.06
CA LYS A 169 -19.94 -12.59 0.01
C LYS A 169 -20.71 -11.27 -0.09
N PRO A 170 -21.09 -10.83 -1.32
CA PRO A 170 -21.89 -9.63 -1.49
C PRO A 170 -23.24 -9.77 -0.75
N GLY A 171 -23.73 -8.67 -0.20
CA GLY A 171 -24.98 -8.62 0.53
C GLY A 171 -24.92 -9.14 1.96
N THR A 172 -23.76 -9.64 2.44
CA THR A 172 -23.57 -10.00 3.85
C THR A 172 -23.19 -8.77 4.66
N ASP A 173 -23.54 -8.76 5.94
CA ASP A 173 -23.22 -7.70 6.85
C ASP A 173 -21.90 -7.97 7.61
N LEU A 174 -21.22 -6.91 7.98
CA LEU A 174 -20.01 -6.90 8.79
C LEU A 174 -20.23 -5.96 9.96
N ASN A 175 -19.94 -6.38 11.19
CA ASN A 175 -20.00 -5.54 12.36
C ASN A 175 -18.59 -5.04 12.69
N LEU A 176 -18.44 -3.73 12.83
CA LEU A 176 -17.19 -3.07 13.15
C LEU A 176 -17.31 -2.33 14.48
N SER A 177 -16.41 -2.58 15.41
CA SER A 177 -16.24 -1.73 16.58
C SER A 177 -15.19 -0.68 16.21
N ILE A 178 -15.53 0.59 16.25
CA ILE A 178 -14.63 1.70 15.94
C ILE A 178 -14.62 2.74 17.06
N SER A 179 -13.49 3.46 17.19
CA SER A 179 -13.38 4.66 18.01
C SER A 179 -13.23 5.86 17.09
N THR A 180 -14.11 6.86 17.23
CA THR A 180 -14.02 8.08 16.41
C THR A 180 -12.77 8.90 16.77
N ARG A 181 -12.38 9.84 15.91
CA ARG A 181 -11.29 10.80 16.21
C ARG A 181 -11.51 11.59 17.51
N SER A 182 -12.74 11.77 17.94
CA SER A 182 -13.10 12.39 19.23
C SER A 182 -13.10 11.43 20.41
N GLY A 183 -12.72 10.15 20.20
CA GLY A 183 -12.64 9.13 21.26
C GLY A 183 -13.98 8.49 21.61
N ILE A 184 -15.00 8.60 20.79
CA ILE A 184 -16.31 7.97 21.02
C ILE A 184 -16.32 6.60 20.37
N ASP A 185 -16.55 5.57 21.18
CA ASP A 185 -16.68 4.20 20.68
C ASP A 185 -18.10 3.95 20.15
N LYS A 186 -18.19 3.27 19.02
CA LYS A 186 -19.47 2.90 18.40
C LYS A 186 -19.37 1.57 17.63
N GLU A 187 -20.49 0.87 17.57
CA GLU A 187 -20.67 -0.30 16.71
C GLU A 187 -21.29 0.16 15.39
N VAL A 188 -20.69 -0.26 14.28
CA VAL A 188 -21.14 0.10 12.93
C VAL A 188 -21.38 -1.16 12.12
N ARG A 189 -22.58 -1.32 11.59
CA ARG A 189 -22.93 -2.41 10.68
C ARG A 189 -22.75 -1.93 9.25
N VAL A 190 -21.90 -2.61 8.49
CA VAL A 190 -21.61 -2.29 7.09
C VAL A 190 -21.99 -3.45 6.20
N ARG A 191 -22.76 -3.20 5.14
CA ARG A 191 -23.13 -4.22 4.17
C ARG A 191 -22.05 -4.36 3.10
N ARG A 192 -21.55 -5.58 2.90
CA ARG A 192 -20.59 -5.86 1.84
C ARG A 192 -21.23 -5.73 0.46
N SER A 193 -20.56 -5.03 -0.44
CA SER A 193 -20.98 -4.91 -1.83
C SER A 193 -19.80 -5.02 -2.78
N GLY A 194 -20.06 -5.13 -4.07
CA GLY A 194 -19.03 -4.94 -5.08
C GLY A 194 -18.49 -3.51 -4.99
N VAL A 195 -17.22 -3.36 -4.73
CA VAL A 195 -16.53 -2.07 -4.64
C VAL A 195 -15.73 -1.86 -5.92
N THR A 196 -16.08 -0.84 -6.68
CA THR A 196 -15.27 -0.37 -7.81
C THR A 196 -14.57 0.91 -7.38
N ILE A 197 -13.26 0.89 -7.33
CA ILE A 197 -12.47 2.06 -6.93
C ILE A 197 -12.39 3.00 -8.13
N ASN A 198 -13.09 4.14 -8.05
CA ASN A 198 -12.84 5.22 -9.00
C ASN A 198 -11.60 6.01 -8.56
N SER A 199 -10.43 5.46 -8.84
CA SER A 199 -9.14 5.94 -8.36
C SER A 199 -8.87 7.41 -8.69
N VAL A 200 -9.36 7.89 -9.85
CA VAL A 200 -9.17 9.28 -10.31
C VAL A 200 -10.49 9.87 -10.75
N SER A 201 -10.83 11.02 -10.22
CA SER A 201 -12.01 11.80 -10.59
C SER A 201 -11.69 13.28 -10.70
N THR A 202 -12.60 14.07 -11.20
CA THR A 202 -12.49 15.53 -11.20
C THR A 202 -13.70 16.16 -10.54
N TYR A 203 -13.49 17.28 -9.86
CA TYR A 203 -14.57 18.10 -9.30
C TYR A 203 -14.27 19.59 -9.47
N GLN A 204 -15.29 20.43 -9.31
CA GLN A 204 -15.20 21.88 -9.47
C GLN A 204 -15.30 22.58 -8.12
N LEU A 205 -14.45 23.61 -7.93
CA LEU A 205 -14.51 24.55 -6.82
C LEU A 205 -14.55 25.96 -7.42
N GLY A 206 -15.75 26.48 -7.59
CA GLY A 206 -15.94 27.72 -8.33
C GLY A 206 -15.43 27.57 -9.78
N LYS A 207 -14.40 28.36 -10.13
CA LYS A 207 -13.76 28.30 -11.46
C LYS A 207 -12.58 27.32 -11.52
N ILE A 208 -12.20 26.74 -10.40
CA ILE A 208 -11.04 25.86 -10.30
C ILE A 208 -11.48 24.41 -10.47
N ARG A 209 -10.87 23.71 -11.43
CA ARG A 209 -11.03 22.26 -11.60
C ARG A 209 -9.94 21.53 -10.85
N VAL A 210 -10.31 20.51 -10.08
CA VAL A 210 -9.41 19.71 -9.25
C VAL A 210 -9.46 18.26 -9.71
N ILE A 211 -8.30 17.60 -9.78
CA ILE A 211 -8.17 16.17 -9.98
C ILE A 211 -8.03 15.54 -8.60
N LYS A 212 -8.93 14.65 -8.22
CA LYS A 212 -8.86 13.86 -6.99
C LYS A 212 -8.28 12.49 -7.30
N ILE A 213 -7.19 12.11 -6.63
CA ILE A 213 -6.67 10.74 -6.63
C ILE A 213 -6.89 10.19 -5.23
N ILE A 214 -7.78 9.20 -5.10
CA ILE A 214 -8.12 8.62 -3.78
C ILE A 214 -7.22 7.42 -3.43
N SER A 215 -6.71 6.71 -4.43
CA SER A 215 -5.78 5.60 -4.29
C SER A 215 -5.07 5.36 -5.62
N PHE A 216 -3.86 4.80 -5.59
CA PHE A 216 -3.14 4.43 -6.80
C PHE A 216 -3.49 2.98 -7.18
N THR A 217 -4.15 2.80 -8.32
CA THR A 217 -4.56 1.52 -8.90
C THR A 217 -3.96 1.38 -10.31
N ARG A 218 -3.98 0.19 -10.87
CA ARG A 218 -3.40 -0.10 -12.20
C ARG A 218 -3.90 0.84 -13.31
N ASP A 219 -5.13 1.33 -13.19
CA ASP A 219 -5.75 2.21 -14.17
C ASP A 219 -5.53 3.72 -13.92
N THR A 220 -4.90 4.08 -12.78
CA THR A 220 -4.69 5.48 -12.35
C THR A 220 -3.93 6.29 -13.41
N LYS A 221 -2.82 5.74 -13.94
CA LYS A 221 -2.05 6.39 -15.00
C LYS A 221 -2.92 6.75 -16.22
N ASP A 222 -3.70 5.81 -16.70
CA ASP A 222 -4.51 6.01 -17.91
C ASP A 222 -5.67 6.97 -17.68
N LYS A 223 -6.29 6.93 -16.50
CA LYS A 223 -7.32 7.90 -16.12
C LYS A 223 -6.74 9.31 -16.02
N LEU A 224 -5.60 9.45 -15.34
CA LEU A 224 -4.89 10.73 -15.21
C LEU A 224 -4.46 11.27 -16.58
N ARG A 225 -3.88 10.44 -17.43
CA ARG A 225 -3.48 10.80 -18.80
C ARG A 225 -4.65 11.34 -19.61
N ARG A 226 -5.82 10.69 -19.56
CA ARG A 226 -7.02 11.15 -20.27
C ARG A 226 -7.47 12.52 -19.80
N ILE A 227 -7.44 12.77 -18.49
CA ILE A 227 -7.79 14.07 -17.92
C ILE A 227 -6.78 15.15 -18.36
N LEU A 228 -5.48 14.86 -18.24
CA LEU A 228 -4.42 15.81 -18.58
C LEU A 228 -4.39 16.18 -20.05
N LYS A 229 -4.72 15.25 -20.96
CA LYS A 229 -4.82 15.53 -22.42
C LYS A 229 -5.92 16.54 -22.76
N THR A 230 -6.96 16.62 -21.95
CA THR A 230 -8.06 17.57 -22.13
C THR A 230 -7.91 18.82 -21.26
N TRP A 231 -6.79 18.94 -20.52
CA TRP A 231 -6.55 20.09 -19.67
C TRP A 231 -6.08 21.28 -20.50
N GLU A 232 -6.64 22.44 -20.25
CA GLU A 232 -6.26 23.66 -20.95
C GLU A 232 -4.81 24.06 -20.62
N ASN A 233 -3.98 24.22 -21.67
CA ASN A 233 -2.57 24.55 -21.49
C ASN A 233 -2.38 25.88 -20.74
N GLY A 234 -1.43 25.89 -19.80
CA GLY A 234 -1.14 27.07 -18.97
C GLY A 234 -2.08 27.27 -17.79
N LYS A 235 -3.23 26.59 -17.76
CA LYS A 235 -4.10 26.65 -16.56
C LYS A 235 -3.50 25.79 -15.43
N PRO A 236 -3.60 26.26 -14.17
CA PRO A 236 -3.14 25.50 -13.02
C PRO A 236 -3.77 24.11 -12.95
N ILE A 237 -2.95 23.09 -12.75
CA ILE A 237 -3.39 21.74 -12.45
C ILE A 237 -3.33 21.55 -10.94
N ILE A 238 -4.44 21.14 -10.34
CA ILE A 238 -4.50 20.81 -8.92
C ILE A 238 -4.78 19.32 -8.81
N ILE A 239 -3.91 18.61 -8.07
CA ILE A 239 -4.11 17.20 -7.72
C ILE A 239 -4.30 17.08 -6.22
N ASP A 240 -5.50 16.69 -5.81
CA ASP A 240 -5.86 16.49 -4.41
C ASP A 240 -5.55 15.05 -4.00
N LEU A 241 -4.53 14.89 -3.15
CA LEU A 241 -4.07 13.64 -2.56
C LEU A 241 -4.42 13.51 -1.07
N ARG A 242 -5.18 14.44 -0.52
CA ARG A 242 -5.62 14.35 0.90
C ARG A 242 -6.42 13.08 1.10
N ALA A 243 -6.21 12.41 2.23
CA ALA A 243 -6.79 11.12 2.55
C ALA A 243 -6.49 10.00 1.51
N ASN A 244 -5.38 10.10 0.78
CA ASN A 244 -4.90 9.04 -0.08
C ASN A 244 -3.87 8.19 0.68
N ALA A 245 -4.25 7.00 1.12
CA ALA A 245 -3.38 6.10 1.88
C ALA A 245 -2.30 5.38 1.03
N GLY A 246 -2.26 5.64 -0.29
CA GLY A 246 -1.28 5.06 -1.21
C GLY A 246 -1.89 4.17 -2.27
N GLY A 247 -1.62 2.88 -2.22
CA GLY A 247 -2.00 1.89 -3.22
C GLY A 247 -0.80 1.27 -3.92
N ASP A 248 -0.93 0.98 -5.22
CA ASP A 248 0.13 0.37 -6.02
C ASP A 248 1.29 1.35 -6.28
N LEU A 249 2.49 0.96 -5.85
CA LEU A 249 3.70 1.77 -6.00
C LEU A 249 4.06 2.04 -7.46
N HIS A 250 3.93 1.03 -8.34
CA HIS A 250 4.23 1.19 -9.75
C HIS A 250 3.21 2.10 -10.45
N ALA A 251 1.94 2.03 -10.06
CA ALA A 251 0.93 2.94 -10.56
C ALA A 251 1.24 4.41 -10.18
N ALA A 252 1.76 4.66 -8.97
CA ALA A 252 2.20 6.00 -8.57
C ALA A 252 3.43 6.47 -9.36
N ILE A 253 4.45 5.61 -9.50
CA ILE A 253 5.65 5.87 -10.32
C ILE A 253 5.25 6.20 -11.76
N ASP A 254 4.44 5.35 -12.37
CA ASP A 254 3.97 5.52 -13.75
C ASP A 254 3.11 6.79 -13.93
N SER A 255 2.32 7.15 -12.91
CA SER A 255 1.55 8.39 -12.91
C SER A 255 2.45 9.63 -12.82
N ALA A 256 3.52 9.56 -12.02
CA ALA A 256 4.51 10.65 -11.93
C ALA A 256 5.26 10.86 -13.26
N MET A 257 5.52 9.80 -14.02
CA MET A 257 6.14 9.89 -15.37
C MET A 257 5.33 10.77 -16.33
N LEU A 258 4.01 10.86 -16.17
CA LEU A 258 3.15 11.72 -17.00
C LEU A 258 3.39 13.21 -16.75
N LEU A 259 4.05 13.57 -15.68
CA LEU A 259 4.20 14.96 -15.22
C LEU A 259 5.67 15.38 -15.15
N LEU A 260 6.61 14.49 -15.48
CA LEU A 260 8.05 14.74 -15.40
C LEU A 260 8.72 14.60 -16.78
N PRO A 261 9.67 15.48 -17.11
CA PRO A 261 10.53 15.29 -18.28
C PRO A 261 11.37 14.01 -18.15
N LYS A 262 11.88 13.51 -19.28
CA LYS A 262 12.73 12.31 -19.30
C LYS A 262 13.96 12.44 -18.41
N GLY A 263 14.34 11.34 -17.77
CA GLY A 263 15.56 11.22 -16.94
C GLY A 263 15.45 11.84 -15.56
N LYS A 264 14.27 12.32 -15.14
CA LYS A 264 14.05 12.78 -13.78
C LYS A 264 13.85 11.60 -12.85
N ARG A 265 14.60 11.55 -11.74
CA ARG A 265 14.46 10.51 -10.71
C ARG A 265 13.10 10.62 -10.04
N ILE A 266 12.43 9.48 -9.85
CA ILE A 266 11.13 9.40 -9.19
C ILE A 266 11.28 8.89 -7.76
N VAL A 267 11.95 7.76 -7.60
CA VAL A 267 12.19 7.10 -6.31
C VAL A 267 13.35 6.13 -6.46
N SER A 268 14.11 5.94 -5.39
CA SER A 268 15.02 4.81 -5.24
C SER A 268 14.49 3.88 -4.14
N ILE A 269 14.59 2.57 -4.36
CA ILE A 269 14.24 1.56 -3.38
C ILE A 269 15.53 0.94 -2.90
N GLU A 270 15.89 1.18 -1.65
CA GLU A 270 17.04 0.55 -1.00
C GLU A 270 16.61 -0.78 -0.39
N THR A 271 17.20 -1.86 -0.84
CA THR A 271 16.97 -3.22 -0.33
C THR A 271 18.27 -3.82 0.20
N ARG A 272 18.20 -4.99 0.86
CA ARG A 272 19.41 -5.73 1.27
C ARG A 272 20.25 -6.23 0.09
N LYS A 273 19.66 -6.38 -1.10
CA LYS A 273 20.36 -6.90 -2.28
C LYS A 273 21.03 -5.78 -3.07
N GLN A 274 20.25 -5.04 -3.82
CA GLN A 274 20.73 -3.91 -4.61
C GLN A 274 19.66 -2.82 -4.65
N PRO A 275 20.02 -1.55 -4.61
CA PRO A 275 19.07 -0.46 -4.77
C PRO A 275 18.51 -0.48 -6.20
N LYS A 276 17.23 -0.12 -6.34
CA LYS A 276 16.56 0.05 -7.61
C LYS A 276 16.07 1.47 -7.74
N THR A 277 16.51 2.19 -8.78
CA THR A 277 16.09 3.55 -9.06
C THR A 277 15.12 3.58 -10.23
N TYR A 278 14.07 4.36 -10.09
CA TYR A 278 13.08 4.63 -11.13
C TYR A 278 13.21 6.06 -11.62
N GLU A 279 13.25 6.22 -12.94
CA GLU A 279 13.36 7.51 -13.62
C GLU A 279 12.25 7.67 -14.65
N SER A 280 11.89 8.91 -14.95
CA SER A 280 10.89 9.23 -15.96
C SER A 280 11.37 8.87 -17.36
N ASN A 281 10.53 8.23 -18.15
CA ASN A 281 10.80 7.76 -19.50
C ASN A 281 10.49 8.80 -20.60
N GLY A 282 9.92 9.96 -20.23
CA GLY A 282 9.59 11.04 -21.18
C GLY A 282 8.18 10.98 -21.76
N GLU A 283 7.27 10.24 -21.14
CA GLU A 283 5.84 10.22 -21.51
C GLU A 283 5.04 11.44 -21.03
N ALA A 284 5.72 12.50 -20.63
CA ALA A 284 5.10 13.66 -20.00
C ALA A 284 4.05 14.35 -20.89
N VAL A 285 2.98 14.79 -20.23
CA VAL A 285 1.91 15.58 -20.84
C VAL A 285 1.70 16.88 -20.04
N ASN A 286 1.40 17.97 -20.74
CA ASN A 286 1.07 19.27 -20.17
C ASN A 286 2.12 19.81 -19.16
N LEU A 287 3.39 19.83 -19.54
CA LEU A 287 4.49 20.32 -18.69
C LEU A 287 4.47 21.84 -18.46
N SER A 288 3.77 22.60 -19.28
CA SER A 288 3.70 24.08 -19.21
C SER A 288 2.75 24.60 -18.12
N SER A 289 1.80 23.79 -17.68
CA SER A 289 0.85 24.19 -16.65
C SER A 289 1.46 24.16 -15.24
N PRO A 290 1.27 25.19 -14.42
CA PRO A 290 1.62 25.14 -13.00
C PRO A 290 0.91 23.94 -12.31
N LEU A 291 1.63 23.22 -11.44
CA LEU A 291 1.11 22.03 -10.77
C LEU A 291 1.13 22.22 -9.26
N TYR A 292 0.00 22.01 -8.63
CA TYR A 292 -0.20 22.07 -7.19
C TYR A 292 -0.70 20.74 -6.66
N LEU A 293 -0.10 20.27 -5.57
CA LEU A 293 -0.47 19.03 -4.90
C LEU A 293 -1.05 19.34 -3.52
N TRP A 294 -2.23 18.85 -3.24
CA TRP A 294 -2.81 18.95 -1.91
C TRP A 294 -2.53 17.67 -1.12
N GLN A 295 -2.00 17.82 0.07
CA GLN A 295 -1.63 16.71 0.96
C GLN A 295 -2.10 16.95 2.40
N ASP A 296 -2.24 15.88 3.16
CA ASP A 296 -2.56 15.89 4.59
C ASP A 296 -1.85 14.75 5.35
N GLU A 297 -2.08 14.65 6.65
CA GLU A 297 -1.51 13.61 7.51
C GLU A 297 -2.02 12.20 7.20
N ALA A 298 -3.08 12.05 6.43
CA ALA A 298 -3.57 10.76 5.95
C ALA A 298 -2.96 10.34 4.61
N THR A 299 -2.30 11.27 3.90
CA THR A 299 -1.56 10.98 2.67
C THR A 299 -0.34 10.11 2.97
N ALA A 300 -0.24 8.92 2.34
CA ALA A 300 0.76 7.91 2.73
C ALA A 300 1.33 7.10 1.55
N SER A 301 2.49 6.45 1.78
CA SER A 301 3.05 5.39 0.94
C SER A 301 3.24 5.81 -0.54
N ALA A 302 2.62 5.13 -1.51
CA ALA A 302 2.71 5.44 -2.93
C ALA A 302 2.34 6.90 -3.27
N ALA A 303 1.42 7.53 -2.50
CA ALA A 303 1.09 8.93 -2.64
C ALA A 303 2.25 9.85 -2.22
N GLU A 304 3.04 9.45 -1.22
CA GLU A 304 4.23 10.18 -0.81
C GLU A 304 5.33 10.09 -1.88
N VAL A 305 5.49 8.92 -2.51
CA VAL A 305 6.41 8.77 -3.67
C VAL A 305 6.02 9.71 -4.80
N PHE A 306 4.74 9.79 -5.13
CA PHE A 306 4.23 10.69 -6.17
C PHE A 306 4.48 12.16 -5.84
N ILE A 307 4.27 12.57 -4.58
CA ILE A 307 4.52 13.94 -4.12
C ILE A 307 6.02 14.25 -4.18
N ALA A 308 6.87 13.41 -3.57
CA ALA A 308 8.32 13.62 -3.55
C ALA A 308 8.90 13.70 -4.97
N ALA A 309 8.45 12.80 -5.87
CA ALA A 309 8.87 12.80 -7.25
C ALA A 309 8.61 14.13 -7.95
N LEU A 310 7.47 14.75 -7.70
CA LEU A 310 7.08 15.99 -8.39
C LEU A 310 7.63 17.24 -7.70
N THR A 311 7.69 17.26 -6.37
CA THR A 311 8.18 18.43 -5.64
C THR A 311 9.70 18.55 -5.68
N GLU A 312 10.43 17.44 -5.52
CA GLU A 312 11.90 17.47 -5.53
C GLU A 312 12.52 17.56 -6.94
N ASN A 313 11.70 17.43 -7.98
CA ASN A 313 12.10 17.77 -9.35
C ASN A 313 11.61 19.15 -9.80
N ASP A 314 11.19 20.02 -8.88
CA ASP A 314 10.71 21.39 -9.14
C ASP A 314 9.50 21.43 -10.09
N ARG A 315 8.77 20.31 -10.22
CA ARG A 315 7.60 20.20 -11.10
C ARG A 315 6.34 20.68 -10.45
N ALA A 316 6.22 20.52 -9.13
CA ALA A 316 5.01 20.83 -8.40
C ALA A 316 5.33 21.55 -7.09
N VAL A 317 4.33 22.29 -6.63
CA VAL A 317 4.30 22.89 -5.30
C VAL A 317 3.28 22.11 -4.46
N SER A 318 3.70 21.62 -3.29
CA SER A 318 2.80 20.93 -2.37
C SER A 318 2.25 21.88 -1.31
N ILE A 319 0.97 21.70 -0.99
CA ILE A 319 0.20 22.55 -0.08
C ILE A 319 -0.54 21.64 0.92
N GLY A 320 -0.46 21.96 2.20
CA GLY A 320 -1.19 21.23 3.23
C GLY A 320 -0.41 20.96 4.49
N GLN A 321 -0.48 19.74 5.00
CA GLN A 321 0.20 19.29 6.21
C GLN A 321 1.28 18.25 5.87
N ALA A 322 2.15 17.92 6.84
CA ALA A 322 3.09 16.83 6.67
C ALA A 322 2.33 15.53 6.41
N THR A 323 2.86 14.69 5.51
CA THR A 323 2.28 13.41 5.19
C THR A 323 2.56 12.37 6.29
N PHE A 324 2.03 11.17 6.15
CA PHE A 324 2.09 10.12 7.16
C PHE A 324 3.52 9.61 7.44
N GLY A 325 4.35 9.47 6.42
CA GLY A 325 5.71 8.93 6.56
C GLY A 325 5.77 7.40 6.48
N LYS A 326 5.06 6.78 5.54
CA LYS A 326 5.26 5.37 5.22
C LYS A 326 6.30 5.22 4.11
N GLY A 327 7.57 5.29 4.49
CA GLY A 327 8.72 5.18 3.61
C GLY A 327 9.28 3.77 3.48
N THR A 328 8.49 2.72 3.75
CA THR A 328 8.89 1.31 3.63
C THR A 328 8.05 0.57 2.61
N MET A 329 8.66 -0.45 1.98
CA MET A 329 8.00 -1.38 1.06
C MET A 329 7.92 -2.76 1.70
N GLN A 330 6.76 -3.39 1.63
CA GLN A 330 6.54 -4.76 2.08
C GLN A 330 6.39 -5.69 0.89
N ASP A 331 7.06 -6.85 0.99
CA ASP A 331 6.85 -7.98 0.09
C ASP A 331 6.18 -9.14 0.83
N ILE A 332 5.44 -9.94 0.07
CA ILE A 332 4.83 -11.16 0.56
C ILE A 332 5.70 -12.33 0.12
N VAL A 333 6.19 -13.10 1.10
CA VAL A 333 7.03 -14.28 0.89
C VAL A 333 6.18 -15.52 1.20
N GLU A 334 5.80 -16.27 0.17
CA GLU A 334 5.04 -17.53 0.32
C GLU A 334 5.94 -18.61 0.89
N LEU A 335 5.41 -19.38 1.83
CA LEU A 335 6.08 -20.51 2.44
C LEU A 335 5.59 -21.85 1.83
N SER A 336 6.37 -22.90 2.02
CA SER A 336 6.11 -24.21 1.40
C SER A 336 4.81 -24.88 1.84
N ASP A 337 4.26 -24.49 3.00
CA ASP A 337 2.98 -24.99 3.51
C ASP A 337 1.78 -24.20 2.99
N GLY A 338 2.00 -23.16 2.15
CA GLY A 338 0.99 -22.27 1.60
C GLY A 338 0.61 -21.10 2.52
N SER A 339 1.27 -20.94 3.67
CA SER A 339 1.25 -19.72 4.47
C SER A 339 2.17 -18.66 3.85
N ALA A 340 2.19 -17.44 4.39
CA ALA A 340 3.07 -16.39 3.90
C ALA A 340 3.55 -15.46 5.01
N MET A 341 4.70 -14.84 4.80
CA MET A 341 5.18 -13.73 5.62
C MET A 341 5.06 -12.43 4.85
N VAL A 342 4.62 -11.39 5.52
CA VAL A 342 4.72 -10.00 5.09
C VAL A 342 5.98 -9.43 5.72
N LEU A 343 6.93 -8.99 4.91
CA LEU A 343 8.22 -8.49 5.39
C LEU A 343 8.51 -7.11 4.80
N THR A 344 9.06 -6.22 5.60
CA THR A 344 9.66 -5.00 5.05
C THR A 344 10.97 -5.36 4.36
N THR A 345 10.99 -5.21 3.05
CA THR A 345 12.12 -5.60 2.18
C THR A 345 12.88 -4.42 1.61
N GLY A 346 12.33 -3.21 1.69
CA GLY A 346 12.96 -2.01 1.16
C GLY A 346 12.55 -0.73 1.84
N HIS A 347 13.40 0.28 1.69
CA HIS A 347 13.14 1.65 2.07
C HIS A 347 13.00 2.51 0.82
N LEU A 348 11.96 3.34 0.82
CA LEU A 348 11.71 4.32 -0.24
C LEU A 348 12.54 5.58 0.04
N VAL A 349 13.29 5.98 -0.97
CA VAL A 349 14.19 7.13 -0.90
C VAL A 349 13.78 8.13 -1.96
N THR A 350 13.62 9.38 -1.56
CA THR A 350 13.18 10.47 -2.44
C THR A 350 14.19 10.76 -3.55
N PRO A 351 13.85 11.52 -4.59
CA PRO A 351 14.79 11.94 -5.63
C PRO A 351 16.08 12.58 -5.09
N HIS A 352 15.99 13.35 -4.02
CA HIS A 352 17.17 14.01 -3.38
C HIS A 352 17.91 13.10 -2.39
N GLY A 353 17.50 11.84 -2.23
CA GLY A 353 18.20 10.87 -1.39
C GLY A 353 17.74 10.86 0.07
N ALA A 354 16.61 11.47 0.41
CA ALA A 354 16.09 11.47 1.77
C ALA A 354 15.22 10.26 2.04
N ARG A 355 15.35 9.68 3.24
CA ARG A 355 14.39 8.75 3.81
C ARG A 355 13.36 9.53 4.62
N TYR A 356 12.08 9.26 4.39
CA TYR A 356 10.98 9.95 5.05
C TYR A 356 10.14 9.03 5.96
N ASP A 357 10.59 7.80 6.15
CA ASP A 357 9.90 6.82 7.00
C ASP A 357 9.79 7.32 8.44
N GLY A 358 8.55 7.38 8.97
CA GLY A 358 8.23 7.89 10.30
C GLY A 358 8.24 9.41 10.46
N VAL A 359 8.63 10.16 9.43
CA VAL A 359 8.70 11.63 9.46
C VAL A 359 7.64 12.26 8.53
N GLY A 360 7.42 11.64 7.37
CA GLY A 360 6.59 12.19 6.30
C GLY A 360 7.28 13.28 5.49
N LEU A 361 6.57 13.75 4.47
CA LEU A 361 7.00 14.82 3.59
C LEU A 361 6.38 16.14 4.05
N ALA A 362 7.20 17.10 4.40
CA ALA A 362 6.73 18.45 4.68
C ALA A 362 6.15 19.09 3.41
N PRO A 363 5.05 19.83 3.48
CA PRO A 363 4.54 20.57 2.33
C PRO A 363 5.43 21.78 2.02
N THR A 364 5.45 22.21 0.74
CA THR A 364 6.10 23.47 0.34
C THR A 364 5.42 24.66 1.06
N TYR A 365 4.10 24.63 1.15
CA TYR A 365 3.33 25.63 1.90
C TYR A 365 2.43 24.93 2.90
N ARG A 366 2.69 25.19 4.18
CA ARG A 366 1.85 24.65 5.25
C ARG A 366 0.55 25.40 5.33
N VAL A 367 -0.55 24.67 5.21
CA VAL A 367 -1.90 25.14 5.48
C VAL A 367 -2.64 24.09 6.30
N SER A 368 -3.59 24.54 7.12
CA SER A 368 -4.50 23.68 7.88
C SER A 368 -5.91 24.23 7.78
N GLY A 369 -6.91 23.35 7.83
CA GLY A 369 -8.31 23.68 7.68
C GLY A 369 -8.94 23.08 6.43
N ASP A 370 -10.13 23.56 6.11
CA ASP A 370 -10.97 23.00 5.04
C ASP A 370 -10.50 23.39 3.63
N THR A 371 -11.10 22.78 2.64
CA THR A 371 -10.80 22.99 1.22
C THR A 371 -10.69 24.46 0.77
N PRO A 372 -11.52 25.43 1.26
CA PRO A 372 -11.38 26.83 0.91
C PRO A 372 -10.00 27.43 1.20
N VAL A 373 -9.33 27.01 2.28
CA VAL A 373 -7.97 27.49 2.61
C VAL A 373 -6.95 27.06 1.55
N TYR A 374 -7.05 25.83 1.06
CA TYR A 374 -6.21 25.31 -0.03
C TYR A 374 -6.45 26.05 -1.33
N VAL A 375 -7.71 26.35 -1.66
CA VAL A 375 -8.08 27.12 -2.85
C VAL A 375 -7.47 28.52 -2.79
N THR A 376 -7.64 29.23 -1.68
CA THR A 376 -7.09 30.58 -1.48
C THR A 376 -5.56 30.57 -1.69
N LYS A 377 -4.86 29.56 -1.16
CA LYS A 377 -3.41 29.44 -1.34
C LYS A 377 -3.01 29.21 -2.81
N VAL A 378 -3.76 28.41 -3.55
CA VAL A 378 -3.51 28.22 -4.99
C VAL A 378 -3.78 29.52 -5.77
N GLU A 379 -4.85 30.24 -5.47
CA GLU A 379 -5.15 31.52 -6.12
C GLU A 379 -4.04 32.55 -5.88
N GLU A 380 -3.54 32.64 -4.65
CA GLU A 380 -2.40 33.48 -4.28
C GLU A 380 -1.16 33.14 -5.13
N LEU A 381 -0.77 31.83 -5.18
CA LEU A 381 0.41 31.37 -5.87
C LEU A 381 0.29 31.47 -7.40
N ALA A 382 -0.91 31.32 -7.93
CA ALA A 382 -1.20 31.42 -9.37
C ALA A 382 -1.36 32.89 -9.84
N GLY A 383 -1.30 33.89 -8.93
CA GLY A 383 -1.50 35.29 -9.25
C GLY A 383 -2.92 35.63 -9.70
N VAL A 384 -3.89 34.77 -9.37
CA VAL A 384 -5.30 35.00 -9.64
C VAL A 384 -5.84 35.92 -8.54
N LYS A 385 -6.05 37.20 -8.84
CA LYS A 385 -6.71 38.12 -7.90
C LYS A 385 -8.06 37.53 -7.49
N SER A 386 -8.25 37.23 -6.22
CA SER A 386 -9.58 36.98 -5.66
C SER A 386 -10.41 38.25 -5.90
N ASN A 387 -11.37 38.17 -6.80
CA ASN A 387 -12.39 39.22 -6.87
C ASN A 387 -13.05 39.28 -5.51
N GLY A 388 -12.82 40.39 -4.80
CA GLY A 388 -13.25 40.61 -3.44
C GLY A 388 -14.67 40.17 -3.25
N ARG A 389 -14.94 39.44 -2.21
CA ARG A 389 -16.25 39.41 -1.57
C ARG A 389 -16.51 40.85 -1.08
N SER A 390 -17.14 41.64 -1.92
CA SER A 390 -17.86 42.82 -1.42
C SER A 390 -18.94 42.33 -0.46
N LYS A 391 -18.94 42.91 0.69
CA LYS A 391 -19.76 42.80 1.91
C LYS A 391 -21.15 42.21 1.77
#